data_e49d21468de123c69c456f722d8a3568
#
_entry.id   e49d21468de123c69c456f722d8a3568
#
_cell.length_a   1.000
_cell.length_b   1.000
_cell.length_c   1.000
_cell.angle_alpha   90.00
_cell.angle_beta   90.00
_cell.angle_gamma   90.00
#
_symmetry.space_group_name_H-M   'P 1'
#
loop_
_entity.id
_entity.type
_entity.pdbx_description
1 polymer ?
#
loop_
_entity_poly.entity_id
_entity_poly.type
_entity_poly.pdbx_seq_one_letter_code
_entity_poly.pdbx_strand_id
1 'polypeptide(L)'
;MEWTDITITVPQKYADTAEAIATMVANGGIYIEDYSDLEQQAWEIAHVDLIEQDLLDQPRDVVKVHMYLAPDENLAEVLPLFRERLDASGIEYTLSTTGVEQEDWQNAWKKYYHAMDIGQRLAIVPGWEEYQTDRTVITMDPGMAFGTGTHETTSLCLEVLDTRIKGGERMLDIGTGSGILAIAALKLGAAVAEGVDIDPMCVRTAGENAQRNGVQDRFKVLVGDLSDKASGVYNIITANIVASAILSLAPHVPALMAPGAVFIASGIIDTRKEEVLEGLRAAGLDPFEVHEKRGWVCIVCRKED
;
A
#
# COMPACT_ATOMS: atom_id res chain seq x y z
N MET A 1 -21.31 -6.66 14.53
CA MET A 1 -20.83 -7.99 15.01
C MET A 1 -19.50 -7.73 15.68
N GLU A 2 -19.36 -8.21 16.90
CA GLU A 2 -18.20 -7.93 17.73
C GLU A 2 -17.12 -9.01 17.52
N TRP A 3 -15.94 -8.58 17.13
CA TRP A 3 -14.75 -9.43 17.08
C TRP A 3 -14.14 -9.53 18.49
N THR A 4 -13.50 -10.63 18.80
CA THR A 4 -12.78 -10.76 20.06
C THR A 4 -11.28 -10.72 19.79
N ASP A 5 -10.59 -9.74 20.37
CA ASP A 5 -9.13 -9.71 20.44
C ASP A 5 -8.67 -10.54 21.64
N ILE A 6 -7.89 -11.58 21.37
CA ILE A 6 -7.17 -12.36 22.38
C ILE A 6 -5.72 -11.90 22.33
N THR A 7 -5.29 -11.16 23.34
CA THR A 7 -3.92 -10.66 23.44
C THR A 7 -3.09 -11.54 24.37
N ILE A 8 -1.98 -12.07 23.87
CA ILE A 8 -0.96 -12.76 24.65
C ILE A 8 0.19 -11.80 24.86
N THR A 9 0.58 -11.57 26.11
CA THR A 9 1.80 -10.82 26.42
C THR A 9 2.85 -11.77 26.96
N VAL A 10 4.02 -11.77 26.34
CA VAL A 10 5.15 -12.65 26.69
C VAL A 10 6.43 -11.82 26.84
N PRO A 11 7.40 -12.26 27.66
CA PRO A 11 8.77 -11.78 27.56
C PRO A 11 9.32 -11.98 26.13
N GLN A 12 10.12 -11.03 25.62
CA GLN A 12 10.66 -11.03 24.25
C GLN A 12 11.26 -12.38 23.84
N LYS A 13 12.00 -13.05 24.74
CA LYS A 13 12.60 -14.37 24.49
C LYS A 13 11.63 -15.48 24.08
N TYR A 14 10.34 -15.26 24.27
CA TYR A 14 9.27 -16.22 23.93
C TYR A 14 8.38 -15.74 22.77
N ALA A 15 8.71 -14.63 22.12
CA ALA A 15 7.92 -14.03 21.04
C ALA A 15 7.63 -15.03 19.92
N ASP A 16 8.68 -15.66 19.36
CA ASP A 16 8.55 -16.63 18.25
C ASP A 16 7.65 -17.83 18.63
N THR A 17 7.73 -18.27 19.90
CA THR A 17 6.90 -19.40 20.37
C THR A 17 5.44 -18.98 20.49
N ALA A 18 5.17 -17.80 21.02
CA ALA A 18 3.81 -17.27 21.14
C ALA A 18 3.19 -17.00 19.76
N GLU A 19 3.96 -16.44 18.83
CA GLU A 19 3.57 -16.22 17.43
C GLU A 19 3.19 -17.55 16.73
N ALA A 20 4.05 -18.56 16.83
CA ALA A 20 3.79 -19.86 16.22
C ALA A 20 2.51 -20.52 16.76
N ILE A 21 2.28 -20.43 18.08
CA ILE A 21 1.06 -20.98 18.72
C ILE A 21 -0.17 -20.17 18.28
N ALA A 22 -0.09 -18.85 18.26
CA ALA A 22 -1.19 -17.99 17.81
C ALA A 22 -1.56 -18.27 16.34
N THR A 23 -0.56 -18.38 15.47
CA THR A 23 -0.76 -18.71 14.04
C THR A 23 -1.44 -20.07 13.82
N MET A 24 -1.15 -21.06 14.68
CA MET A 24 -1.80 -22.38 14.58
C MET A 24 -3.29 -22.37 14.98
N VAL A 25 -3.71 -21.41 15.75
CA VAL A 25 -5.07 -21.33 16.31
C VAL A 25 -5.91 -20.26 15.61
N ALA A 26 -5.27 -19.20 15.14
CA ALA A 26 -5.96 -18.08 14.51
C ALA A 26 -6.38 -18.40 13.07
N ASN A 27 -7.67 -18.25 12.76
CA ASN A 27 -8.17 -18.31 11.39
C ASN A 27 -8.19 -16.91 10.72
N GLY A 28 -8.20 -15.85 11.54
CA GLY A 28 -8.31 -14.44 11.10
C GLY A 28 -6.97 -13.68 11.01
N GLY A 29 -5.84 -14.38 11.17
CA GLY A 29 -4.53 -13.74 11.23
C GLY A 29 -4.12 -13.29 12.64
N ILE A 30 -2.87 -12.84 12.76
CA ILE A 30 -2.29 -12.31 14.00
C ILE A 30 -1.70 -10.92 13.75
N TYR A 31 -1.58 -10.13 14.81
CA TYR A 31 -0.86 -8.86 14.83
C TYR A 31 0.13 -8.87 16.00
N ILE A 32 1.36 -8.39 15.80
CA ILE A 32 2.43 -8.42 16.80
C ILE A 32 2.82 -6.98 17.12
N GLU A 33 2.80 -6.64 18.43
CA GLU A 33 3.38 -5.43 18.98
C GLU A 33 4.71 -5.78 19.63
N ASP A 34 5.80 -5.49 18.92
CA ASP A 34 7.17 -5.62 19.41
C ASP A 34 7.89 -4.27 19.28
N TYR A 35 8.24 -3.68 20.39
CA TYR A 35 8.93 -2.40 20.47
C TYR A 35 10.40 -2.55 20.90
N SER A 36 10.93 -3.78 20.95
CA SER A 36 12.29 -4.06 21.46
C SER A 36 13.38 -3.33 20.68
N ASP A 37 13.25 -3.31 19.36
CA ASP A 37 14.21 -2.72 18.43
C ASP A 37 13.60 -1.54 17.65
N LEU A 38 12.65 -0.82 18.26
CA LEU A 38 11.84 0.22 17.60
C LEU A 38 12.69 1.26 16.86
N GLU A 39 13.75 1.79 17.49
CA GLU A 39 14.61 2.81 16.87
C GLU A 39 15.40 2.25 15.67
N GLN A 40 15.88 1.01 15.78
CA GLN A 40 16.59 0.35 14.70
C GLN A 40 15.64 0.04 13.55
N GLN A 41 14.47 -0.50 13.84
CA GLN A 41 13.45 -0.80 12.83
C GLN A 41 12.90 0.48 12.16
N ALA A 42 12.66 1.55 12.94
CA ALA A 42 12.25 2.84 12.40
C ALA A 42 13.31 3.40 11.44
N TRP A 43 14.58 3.25 11.75
CA TRP A 43 15.67 3.65 10.87
C TRP A 43 15.83 2.73 9.67
N GLU A 44 15.84 1.40 9.85
CA GLU A 44 16.06 0.44 8.78
C GLU A 44 14.89 0.34 7.79
N ILE A 45 13.64 0.46 8.26
CA ILE A 45 12.44 0.25 7.45
C ILE A 45 11.89 1.56 6.93
N ALA A 46 11.84 2.59 7.76
CA ALA A 46 11.13 3.84 7.46
C ALA A 46 12.07 5.05 7.29
N HIS A 47 13.36 4.93 7.63
CA HIS A 47 14.34 6.05 7.65
C HIS A 47 13.81 7.27 8.42
N VAL A 48 13.09 7.04 9.52
CA VAL A 48 12.46 8.09 10.33
C VAL A 48 13.31 8.37 11.56
N ASP A 49 13.79 9.61 11.69
CA ASP A 49 14.54 10.08 12.86
C ASP A 49 13.64 10.51 14.02
N LEU A 50 12.35 10.71 13.76
CA LEU A 50 11.40 11.20 14.76
C LEU A 50 10.38 10.11 15.08
N ILE A 51 10.49 9.53 16.26
CA ILE A 51 9.53 8.55 16.80
C ILE A 51 8.69 9.29 17.85
N GLU A 52 7.38 9.08 17.82
CA GLU A 52 6.47 9.67 18.81
C GLU A 52 6.81 9.19 20.22
N GLN A 53 6.73 10.09 21.21
CA GLN A 53 7.18 9.82 22.59
C GLN A 53 6.39 8.67 23.25
N ASP A 54 5.12 8.52 22.94
CA ASP A 54 4.25 7.45 23.42
C ASP A 54 4.67 6.06 22.90
N LEU A 55 5.26 5.97 21.71
CA LEU A 55 5.88 4.73 21.20
C LEU A 55 7.22 4.44 21.90
N LEU A 56 8.00 5.48 22.19
CA LEU A 56 9.27 5.34 22.90
C LEU A 56 9.06 4.90 24.38
N ASP A 57 7.93 5.24 24.95
CA ASP A 57 7.55 4.89 26.32
C ASP A 57 6.96 3.47 26.45
N GLN A 58 6.79 2.74 25.33
CA GLN A 58 6.31 1.36 25.36
C GLN A 58 7.33 0.41 26.00
N PRO A 59 6.87 -0.65 26.70
CA PRO A 59 7.76 -1.67 27.26
C PRO A 59 8.60 -2.35 26.18
N ARG A 60 9.91 -2.52 26.43
CA ARG A 60 10.86 -3.09 25.48
C ARG A 60 11.20 -4.55 25.74
N ASP A 61 10.80 -5.08 26.87
CA ASP A 61 11.11 -6.42 27.36
C ASP A 61 9.96 -7.42 27.17
N VAL A 62 8.82 -6.96 26.64
CA VAL A 62 7.65 -7.76 26.38
C VAL A 62 7.15 -7.57 24.94
N VAL A 63 6.55 -8.64 24.41
CA VAL A 63 5.89 -8.66 23.10
C VAL A 63 4.42 -9.01 23.31
N LYS A 64 3.54 -8.34 22.59
CA LYS A 64 2.12 -8.67 22.55
C LYS A 64 1.78 -9.29 21.20
N VAL A 65 1.15 -10.45 21.23
CA VAL A 65 0.61 -11.13 20.07
C VAL A 65 -0.91 -11.10 20.15
N HIS A 66 -1.54 -10.44 19.20
CA HIS A 66 -2.98 -10.31 19.08
C HIS A 66 -3.51 -11.34 18.11
N MET A 67 -4.56 -12.04 18.51
CA MET A 67 -5.29 -13.00 17.70
C MET A 67 -6.76 -12.59 17.67
N TYR A 68 -7.32 -12.43 16.47
CA TYR A 68 -8.70 -11.98 16.29
C TYR A 68 -9.62 -13.16 15.98
N LEU A 69 -10.66 -13.32 16.80
CA LEU A 69 -11.73 -14.27 16.58
C LEU A 69 -12.93 -13.60 15.92
N ALA A 70 -13.41 -14.21 14.85
CA ALA A 70 -14.61 -13.74 14.19
C ALA A 70 -15.87 -13.93 15.06
N PRO A 71 -16.94 -13.15 14.84
CA PRO A 71 -18.17 -13.21 15.64
C PRO A 71 -18.90 -14.56 15.62
N ASP A 72 -18.62 -15.40 14.62
CA ASP A 72 -19.16 -16.76 14.46
C ASP A 72 -18.26 -17.84 15.09
N GLU A 73 -17.09 -17.48 15.60
CA GLU A 73 -16.19 -18.38 16.30
C GLU A 73 -16.49 -18.40 17.82
N ASN A 74 -16.45 -19.58 18.40
CA ASN A 74 -16.78 -19.76 19.81
C ASN A 74 -15.56 -19.56 20.72
N LEU A 75 -15.49 -18.41 21.36
CA LEU A 75 -14.41 -18.09 22.33
C LEU A 75 -14.26 -19.16 23.43
N ALA A 76 -15.37 -19.77 23.87
CA ALA A 76 -15.33 -20.79 24.91
C ALA A 76 -14.68 -22.10 24.47
N GLU A 77 -14.54 -22.35 23.17
CA GLU A 77 -13.84 -23.49 22.59
C GLU A 77 -12.38 -23.15 22.27
N VAL A 78 -12.14 -21.95 21.69
CA VAL A 78 -10.80 -21.52 21.22
C VAL A 78 -9.89 -21.21 22.41
N LEU A 79 -10.38 -20.50 23.42
CA LEU A 79 -9.56 -20.01 24.52
C LEU A 79 -8.94 -21.15 25.38
N PRO A 80 -9.68 -22.22 25.74
CA PRO A 80 -9.09 -23.35 26.47
C PRO A 80 -8.03 -24.09 25.66
N LEU A 81 -8.27 -24.34 24.36
CA LEU A 81 -7.31 -24.97 23.44
C LEU A 81 -6.02 -24.15 23.32
N PHE A 82 -6.19 -22.83 23.24
CA PHE A 82 -5.06 -21.92 23.14
C PHE A 82 -4.22 -21.91 24.42
N ARG A 83 -4.87 -21.85 25.60
CA ARG A 83 -4.20 -21.95 26.90
C ARG A 83 -3.45 -23.28 27.07
N GLU A 84 -4.08 -24.40 26.70
CA GLU A 84 -3.45 -25.71 26.78
C GLU A 84 -2.13 -25.76 25.99
N ARG A 85 -2.10 -25.16 24.80
CA ARG A 85 -0.88 -25.09 23.97
C ARG A 85 0.19 -24.20 24.56
N LEU A 86 -0.19 -23.02 25.10
CA LEU A 86 0.72 -22.11 25.77
C LEU A 86 1.32 -22.77 27.04
N ASP A 87 0.50 -23.43 27.87
CA ASP A 87 0.94 -24.13 29.07
C ASP A 87 1.88 -25.29 28.71
N ALA A 88 1.56 -26.06 27.65
CA ALA A 88 2.39 -27.16 27.17
C ALA A 88 3.75 -26.71 26.64
N SER A 89 3.86 -25.49 26.14
CA SER A 89 5.12 -24.91 25.65
C SER A 89 6.07 -24.45 26.78
N GLY A 90 5.55 -24.33 28.01
CA GLY A 90 6.33 -23.93 29.21
C GLY A 90 6.79 -22.49 29.19
N ILE A 91 6.17 -21.61 28.41
CA ILE A 91 6.49 -20.18 28.36
C ILE A 91 5.74 -19.42 29.47
N GLU A 92 6.33 -18.32 29.92
CA GLU A 92 5.65 -17.36 30.78
C GLU A 92 4.78 -16.45 29.92
N TYR A 93 3.50 -16.33 30.23
CA TYR A 93 2.58 -15.47 29.49
C TYR A 93 1.48 -14.87 30.39
N THR A 94 0.90 -13.77 29.93
CA THR A 94 -0.40 -13.30 30.38
C THR A 94 -1.35 -13.27 29.19
N LEU A 95 -2.64 -13.50 29.46
CA LEU A 95 -3.66 -13.57 28.43
C LEU A 95 -4.84 -12.70 28.83
N SER A 96 -5.21 -11.79 27.92
CA SER A 96 -6.38 -10.93 28.06
C SER A 96 -7.30 -11.09 26.85
N THR A 97 -8.57 -10.81 27.02
CA THR A 97 -9.57 -10.81 25.96
C THR A 97 -10.33 -9.50 26.00
N THR A 98 -10.47 -8.85 24.86
CA THR A 98 -11.21 -7.60 24.73
C THR A 98 -12.19 -7.74 23.59
N GLY A 99 -13.46 -7.44 23.81
CA GLY A 99 -14.43 -7.28 22.74
C GLY A 99 -14.04 -6.06 21.92
N VAL A 100 -13.85 -6.24 20.63
CA VAL A 100 -13.56 -5.16 19.69
C VAL A 100 -14.78 -5.00 18.80
N GLU A 101 -15.47 -3.88 18.92
CA GLU A 101 -16.51 -3.57 17.96
C GLU A 101 -15.86 -3.43 16.58
N GLN A 102 -16.43 -4.12 15.61
CA GLN A 102 -15.95 -4.10 14.22
C GLN A 102 -15.78 -2.66 13.69
N GLU A 103 -16.58 -1.71 14.22
CA GLU A 103 -16.50 -0.30 13.90
C GLU A 103 -15.25 0.38 14.49
N ASP A 104 -14.77 -0.01 15.67
CA ASP A 104 -13.61 0.60 16.30
C ASP A 104 -12.31 0.20 15.63
N TRP A 105 -12.16 -1.05 15.24
CA TRP A 105 -10.98 -1.51 14.49
C TRP A 105 -10.96 -0.98 13.06
N GLN A 106 -12.11 -1.04 12.36
CA GLN A 106 -12.23 -0.50 11.00
C GLN A 106 -12.06 1.03 10.93
N ASN A 107 -12.22 1.73 12.06
CA ASN A 107 -12.18 3.18 12.11
C ASN A 107 -10.92 3.74 12.80
N ALA A 108 -10.15 2.93 13.54
CA ALA A 108 -8.98 3.39 14.30
C ALA A 108 -7.94 4.07 13.39
N TRP A 109 -7.71 3.54 12.18
CA TRP A 109 -6.80 4.12 11.20
C TRP A 109 -7.33 5.43 10.56
N LYS A 110 -8.66 5.67 10.56
CA LYS A 110 -9.25 6.93 10.05
C LYS A 110 -8.76 8.16 10.79
N LYS A 111 -8.35 7.99 12.06
CA LYS A 111 -7.79 9.07 12.89
C LYS A 111 -6.44 9.58 12.37
N TYR A 112 -5.75 8.79 11.58
CA TYR A 112 -4.41 9.11 11.04
C TYR A 112 -4.43 9.42 9.54
N TYR A 113 -5.59 9.28 8.89
CA TYR A 113 -5.72 9.52 7.46
C TYR A 113 -6.53 10.80 7.22
N HIS A 114 -5.80 11.87 6.91
CA HIS A 114 -6.36 13.20 6.68
C HIS A 114 -6.21 13.64 5.23
N ALA A 115 -7.01 14.64 4.83
CA ALA A 115 -6.86 15.28 3.54
C ALA A 115 -5.47 15.87 3.39
N MET A 116 -4.86 15.69 2.22
CA MET A 116 -3.53 16.20 1.92
C MET A 116 -3.43 16.75 0.51
N ASP A 117 -2.65 17.80 0.34
CA ASP A 117 -2.29 18.35 -0.94
C ASP A 117 -1.11 17.60 -1.56
N ILE A 118 -1.20 17.30 -2.87
CA ILE A 118 -0.14 16.66 -3.65
C ILE A 118 0.18 17.53 -4.87
N GLY A 119 1.47 17.81 -5.08
CA GLY A 119 1.90 18.68 -6.17
C GLY A 119 1.22 20.07 -6.12
N GLN A 120 0.78 20.55 -7.27
CA GLN A 120 0.13 21.86 -7.38
C GLN A 120 -1.38 21.80 -7.61
N ARG A 121 -1.88 20.74 -8.26
CA ARG A 121 -3.26 20.63 -8.74
C ARG A 121 -4.11 19.58 -8.05
N LEU A 122 -3.51 18.70 -7.24
CA LEU A 122 -4.20 17.56 -6.62
C LEU A 122 -4.40 17.75 -5.12
N ALA A 123 -5.50 17.22 -4.61
CA ALA A 123 -5.74 16.96 -3.19
C ALA A 123 -6.35 15.57 -3.04
N ILE A 124 -5.83 14.76 -2.11
CA ILE A 124 -6.41 13.47 -1.74
C ILE A 124 -7.23 13.69 -0.50
N VAL A 125 -8.49 13.30 -0.54
CA VAL A 125 -9.45 13.54 0.53
C VAL A 125 -10.15 12.23 0.88
N PRO A 126 -10.11 11.80 2.17
CA PRO A 126 -10.90 10.67 2.64
C PRO A 126 -12.39 10.92 2.43
N GLY A 127 -13.14 9.84 2.15
CA GLY A 127 -14.58 9.96 1.89
C GLY A 127 -15.43 10.49 3.07
N TRP A 128 -14.87 10.56 4.28
CA TRP A 128 -15.53 11.06 5.51
C TRP A 128 -15.07 12.46 5.92
N GLU A 129 -14.17 13.10 5.18
CA GLU A 129 -13.61 14.42 5.52
C GLU A 129 -14.07 15.46 4.51
N GLU A 130 -14.43 16.64 4.99
CA GLU A 130 -14.68 17.82 4.16
C GLU A 130 -13.39 18.62 4.06
N TYR A 131 -12.94 18.89 2.83
CA TYR A 131 -11.72 19.64 2.57
C TYR A 131 -11.97 20.77 1.57
N GLN A 132 -11.74 21.99 1.99
CA GLN A 132 -11.91 23.17 1.14
C GLN A 132 -10.60 23.49 0.39
N THR A 133 -10.61 23.35 -0.92
CA THR A 133 -9.44 23.56 -1.76
C THR A 133 -9.87 23.93 -3.19
N ASP A 134 -9.03 24.72 -3.88
CA ASP A 134 -9.17 24.99 -5.32
C ASP A 134 -8.56 23.88 -6.21
N ARG A 135 -8.02 22.83 -5.59
CA ARG A 135 -7.36 21.72 -6.27
C ARG A 135 -8.35 20.68 -6.77
N THR A 136 -7.90 19.86 -7.69
CA THR A 136 -8.65 18.67 -8.14
C THR A 136 -8.67 17.63 -7.01
N VAL A 137 -9.83 17.43 -6.43
CA VAL A 137 -10.03 16.47 -5.32
C VAL A 137 -10.14 15.05 -5.86
N ILE A 138 -9.36 14.16 -5.27
CA ILE A 138 -9.48 12.71 -5.42
C ILE A 138 -10.01 12.17 -4.09
N THR A 139 -11.24 11.69 -4.11
CA THR A 139 -11.85 11.08 -2.93
C THR A 139 -11.44 9.61 -2.86
N MET A 140 -10.69 9.26 -1.84
CA MET A 140 -10.26 7.88 -1.60
C MET A 140 -10.87 7.34 -0.32
N ASP A 141 -11.28 6.08 -0.39
CA ASP A 141 -11.53 5.30 0.80
C ASP A 141 -10.36 4.32 0.94
N PRO A 142 -9.45 4.55 1.88
CA PRO A 142 -8.36 3.62 2.12
C PRO A 142 -8.95 2.37 2.77
N GLY A 143 -9.41 1.46 1.91
CA GLY A 143 -9.77 0.10 2.28
C GLY A 143 -8.52 -0.76 2.50
N MET A 144 -8.67 -2.07 2.42
CA MET A 144 -7.55 -3.03 2.53
C MET A 144 -6.62 -3.06 1.30
N ALA A 145 -6.88 -2.23 0.26
CA ALA A 145 -6.02 -2.16 -0.92
C ALA A 145 -4.88 -1.15 -0.71
N PHE A 146 -3.66 -1.54 -1.11
CA PHE A 146 -2.49 -0.65 -1.11
C PHE A 146 -2.70 0.57 -2.03
N GLY A 147 -2.05 1.70 -1.70
CA GLY A 147 -2.12 2.92 -2.51
C GLY A 147 -3.17 3.92 -2.02
N THR A 148 -3.10 4.30 -0.74
CA THR A 148 -3.99 5.31 -0.14
C THR A 148 -3.60 6.75 -0.44
N GLY A 149 -2.44 6.96 -1.08
CA GLY A 149 -1.88 8.29 -1.38
C GLY A 149 -0.92 8.83 -0.32
N THR A 150 -0.96 8.30 0.90
CA THR A 150 -0.08 8.75 2.00
C THR A 150 1.34 8.23 1.88
N HIS A 151 1.53 7.06 1.24
CA HIS A 151 2.85 6.49 1.07
C HIS A 151 3.70 7.31 0.10
N GLU A 152 4.98 7.45 0.37
CA GLU A 152 5.94 8.26 -0.40
C GLU A 152 5.96 7.88 -1.88
N THR A 153 5.92 6.59 -2.20
CA THR A 153 5.94 6.09 -3.58
C THR A 153 4.73 6.55 -4.39
N THR A 154 3.55 6.55 -3.76
CA THR A 154 2.31 7.03 -4.37
C THR A 154 2.34 8.55 -4.55
N SER A 155 2.80 9.28 -3.52
CA SER A 155 2.97 10.73 -3.56
C SER A 155 3.91 11.14 -4.71
N LEU A 156 5.07 10.47 -4.85
CA LEU A 156 6.02 10.73 -5.94
C LEU A 156 5.39 10.52 -7.33
N CYS A 157 4.68 9.41 -7.54
CA CYS A 157 3.96 9.17 -8.80
C CYS A 157 2.92 10.26 -9.10
N LEU A 158 2.13 10.66 -8.09
CA LEU A 158 1.11 11.69 -8.24
C LEU A 158 1.72 13.07 -8.55
N GLU A 159 2.85 13.44 -7.92
CA GLU A 159 3.58 14.67 -8.22
C GLU A 159 4.08 14.69 -9.66
N VAL A 160 4.56 13.55 -10.19
CA VAL A 160 4.95 13.42 -11.59
C VAL A 160 3.73 13.53 -12.51
N LEU A 161 2.64 12.81 -12.23
CA LEU A 161 1.39 12.88 -13.00
C LEU A 161 0.83 14.30 -13.04
N ASP A 162 0.90 15.03 -11.92
CA ASP A 162 0.47 16.42 -11.82
C ASP A 162 1.17 17.33 -12.87
N THR A 163 2.44 17.07 -13.15
CA THR A 163 3.19 17.83 -14.15
C THR A 163 3.03 17.33 -15.58
N ARG A 164 2.75 16.02 -15.77
CA ARG A 164 2.74 15.35 -17.08
C ARG A 164 1.39 15.35 -17.76
N ILE A 165 0.29 15.26 -17.02
CA ILE A 165 -1.05 15.28 -17.61
C ILE A 165 -1.38 16.69 -18.12
N LYS A 166 -1.65 16.79 -19.43
CA LYS A 166 -2.01 18.03 -20.13
C LYS A 166 -3.43 18.01 -20.68
N GLY A 167 -3.98 16.81 -20.81
CA GLY A 167 -5.32 16.53 -21.31
C GLY A 167 -5.31 15.67 -22.56
N GLY A 168 -6.17 14.65 -22.56
CA GLY A 168 -6.35 13.75 -23.70
C GLY A 168 -5.44 12.51 -23.72
N GLU A 169 -4.58 12.31 -22.73
CA GLU A 169 -3.67 11.16 -22.65
C GLU A 169 -4.46 9.86 -22.46
N ARG A 170 -3.91 8.78 -23.02
CA ARG A 170 -4.25 7.39 -22.70
C ARG A 170 -3.22 6.86 -21.71
N MET A 171 -3.69 6.39 -20.55
CA MET A 171 -2.85 5.92 -19.45
C MET A 171 -3.00 4.42 -19.23
N LEU A 172 -1.91 3.76 -18.83
CA LEU A 172 -1.87 2.42 -18.28
C LEU A 172 -1.27 2.45 -16.89
N ASP A 173 -1.96 1.83 -15.94
CA ASP A 173 -1.53 1.73 -14.54
C ASP A 173 -1.35 0.25 -14.16
N ILE A 174 -0.09 -0.17 -14.01
CA ILE A 174 0.28 -1.56 -13.76
C ILE A 174 0.52 -1.75 -12.25
N GLY A 175 -0.17 -2.73 -11.65
CA GLY A 175 -0.30 -2.84 -10.21
C GLY A 175 -1.16 -1.70 -9.67
N THR A 176 -2.37 -1.55 -10.23
CA THR A 176 -3.20 -0.36 -10.01
C THR A 176 -3.70 -0.23 -8.55
N GLY A 177 -3.75 -1.32 -7.80
CA GLY A 177 -4.16 -1.33 -6.39
C GLY A 177 -5.52 -0.66 -6.17
N SER A 178 -5.54 0.43 -5.43
CA SER A 178 -6.74 1.26 -5.18
C SER A 178 -7.24 2.04 -6.41
N GLY A 179 -6.47 2.08 -7.51
CA GLY A 179 -6.74 2.86 -8.71
C GLY A 179 -6.34 4.33 -8.62
N ILE A 180 -5.68 4.75 -7.54
CA ILE A 180 -5.44 6.18 -7.26
C ILE A 180 -4.69 6.90 -8.38
N LEU A 181 -3.65 6.28 -8.98
CA LEU A 181 -2.85 6.91 -10.03
C LEU A 181 -3.67 7.11 -11.32
N ALA A 182 -4.41 6.09 -11.73
CA ALA A 182 -5.30 6.16 -12.88
C ALA A 182 -6.44 7.17 -12.67
N ILE A 183 -7.05 7.18 -11.48
CA ILE A 183 -8.11 8.14 -11.11
C ILE A 183 -7.55 9.56 -11.12
N ALA A 184 -6.37 9.79 -10.56
CA ALA A 184 -5.70 11.08 -10.57
C ALA A 184 -5.50 11.59 -11.99
N ALA A 185 -4.96 10.77 -12.87
CA ALA A 185 -4.75 11.12 -14.27
C ALA A 185 -6.05 11.50 -14.98
N LEU A 186 -7.12 10.73 -14.78
CA LEU A 186 -8.44 11.01 -15.34
C LEU A 186 -9.04 12.31 -14.82
N LYS A 187 -8.87 12.60 -13.55
CA LYS A 187 -9.31 13.85 -12.90
C LYS A 187 -8.50 15.06 -13.38
N LEU A 188 -7.21 14.86 -13.72
CA LEU A 188 -6.35 15.89 -14.29
C LEU A 188 -6.60 16.11 -15.79
N GLY A 189 -7.38 15.27 -16.46
CA GLY A 189 -7.79 15.47 -17.85
C GLY A 189 -7.35 14.39 -18.84
N ALA A 190 -6.74 13.29 -18.41
CA ALA A 190 -6.51 12.14 -19.27
C ALA A 190 -7.83 11.64 -19.88
N ALA A 191 -7.80 11.23 -21.15
CA ALA A 191 -9.01 10.80 -21.86
C ALA A 191 -9.55 9.48 -21.30
N VAL A 192 -8.68 8.49 -21.17
CA VAL A 192 -8.99 7.15 -20.69
C VAL A 192 -7.82 6.57 -19.91
N ALA A 193 -8.12 5.67 -18.99
CA ALA A 193 -7.13 4.89 -18.26
C ALA A 193 -7.48 3.40 -18.29
N GLU A 194 -6.46 2.57 -18.33
CA GLU A 194 -6.54 1.13 -18.09
C GLU A 194 -5.71 0.80 -16.86
N GLY A 195 -6.27 0.02 -15.91
CA GLY A 195 -5.58 -0.49 -14.73
C GLY A 195 -5.49 -2.01 -14.80
N VAL A 196 -4.35 -2.55 -14.43
CA VAL A 196 -4.14 -4.00 -14.33
C VAL A 196 -3.62 -4.32 -12.94
N ASP A 197 -4.21 -5.34 -12.30
CA ASP A 197 -3.74 -5.85 -11.03
C ASP A 197 -3.90 -7.37 -10.98
N ILE A 198 -2.98 -8.05 -10.31
CA ILE A 198 -3.04 -9.50 -10.15
C ILE A 198 -4.12 -9.91 -9.14
N ASP A 199 -4.42 -9.02 -8.18
CA ASP A 199 -5.42 -9.27 -7.13
C ASP A 199 -6.82 -8.82 -7.59
N PRO A 200 -7.79 -9.76 -7.70
CA PRO A 200 -9.17 -9.41 -7.99
C PRO A 200 -9.81 -8.44 -6.99
N MET A 201 -9.35 -8.42 -5.73
CA MET A 201 -9.82 -7.48 -4.71
C MET A 201 -9.42 -6.05 -5.08
N CYS A 202 -8.17 -5.85 -5.51
CA CYS A 202 -7.68 -4.55 -5.99
C CYS A 202 -8.51 -4.06 -7.19
N VAL A 203 -8.81 -4.92 -8.15
CA VAL A 203 -9.65 -4.59 -9.32
C VAL A 203 -11.04 -4.10 -8.89
N ARG A 204 -11.66 -4.76 -7.92
CA ARG A 204 -12.94 -4.32 -7.35
C ARG A 204 -12.82 -2.96 -6.66
N THR A 205 -11.84 -2.79 -5.79
CA THR A 205 -11.60 -1.55 -5.04
C THR A 205 -11.33 -0.36 -5.97
N ALA A 206 -10.51 -0.56 -7.01
CA ALA A 206 -10.25 0.47 -8.03
C ALA A 206 -11.53 0.88 -8.77
N GLY A 207 -12.40 -0.08 -9.08
CA GLY A 207 -13.72 0.19 -9.68
C GLY A 207 -14.63 1.01 -8.77
N GLU A 208 -14.71 0.67 -7.49
CA GLU A 208 -15.49 1.39 -6.48
C GLU A 208 -14.96 2.84 -6.29
N ASN A 209 -13.64 3.00 -6.23
CA ASN A 209 -13.01 4.31 -6.16
C ASN A 209 -13.21 5.14 -7.44
N ALA A 210 -13.17 4.52 -8.61
CA ALA A 210 -13.47 5.19 -9.88
C ALA A 210 -14.92 5.72 -9.89
N GLN A 211 -15.87 4.93 -9.41
CA GLN A 211 -17.27 5.36 -9.28
C GLN A 211 -17.43 6.53 -8.31
N ARG A 212 -16.75 6.47 -7.15
CA ARG A 212 -16.75 7.55 -6.14
C ARG A 212 -16.22 8.87 -6.71
N ASN A 213 -15.26 8.80 -7.63
CA ASN A 213 -14.67 9.95 -8.29
C ASN A 213 -15.35 10.36 -9.61
N GLY A 214 -16.40 9.65 -10.05
CA GLY A 214 -17.13 9.94 -11.27
C GLY A 214 -16.34 9.72 -12.56
N VAL A 215 -15.37 8.78 -12.56
CA VAL A 215 -14.51 8.47 -13.72
C VAL A 215 -14.64 7.03 -14.22
N GLN A 216 -15.58 6.27 -13.70
CA GLN A 216 -15.78 4.84 -14.02
C GLN A 216 -15.98 4.57 -15.52
N ASP A 217 -16.59 5.49 -16.26
CA ASP A 217 -16.83 5.33 -17.70
C ASP A 217 -15.56 5.46 -18.56
N ARG A 218 -14.48 5.98 -17.96
CA ARG A 218 -13.17 6.22 -18.60
C ARG A 218 -12.05 5.39 -17.99
N PHE A 219 -12.35 4.59 -16.96
CA PHE A 219 -11.40 3.73 -16.29
C PHE A 219 -11.79 2.26 -16.44
N LYS A 220 -10.99 1.51 -17.19
CA LYS A 220 -11.15 0.07 -17.35
C LYS A 220 -10.14 -0.64 -16.46
N VAL A 221 -10.61 -1.49 -15.54
CA VAL A 221 -9.74 -2.26 -14.64
C VAL A 221 -9.85 -3.74 -14.97
N LEU A 222 -8.72 -4.44 -15.01
CA LEU A 222 -8.61 -5.84 -15.41
C LEU A 222 -7.76 -6.64 -14.43
N VAL A 223 -8.18 -7.86 -14.15
CA VAL A 223 -7.33 -8.85 -13.47
C VAL A 223 -6.28 -9.37 -14.47
N GLY A 224 -5.00 -9.26 -14.13
CA GLY A 224 -3.90 -9.72 -14.99
C GLY A 224 -2.55 -9.57 -14.30
N ASP A 225 -1.56 -10.28 -14.82
CA ASP A 225 -0.18 -10.17 -14.35
C ASP A 225 0.58 -9.16 -15.22
N LEU A 226 1.15 -8.14 -14.53
CA LEU A 226 1.90 -7.06 -15.16
C LEU A 226 1.19 -6.51 -16.42
N SER A 227 1.81 -6.64 -17.59
CA SER A 227 1.31 -6.09 -18.86
C SER A 227 0.47 -7.05 -19.71
N ASP A 228 0.17 -8.25 -19.24
CA ASP A 228 -0.49 -9.32 -20.02
C ASP A 228 -1.84 -8.93 -20.61
N LYS A 229 -2.55 -8.01 -19.96
CA LYS A 229 -3.87 -7.53 -20.40
C LYS A 229 -3.82 -6.18 -21.10
N ALA A 230 -2.64 -5.53 -21.13
CA ALA A 230 -2.48 -4.25 -21.79
C ALA A 230 -2.66 -4.40 -23.32
N SER A 231 -3.41 -3.49 -23.92
CA SER A 231 -3.71 -3.54 -25.35
C SER A 231 -3.52 -2.18 -26.01
N GLY A 232 -2.63 -2.11 -27.01
CA GLY A 232 -2.32 -0.88 -27.74
C GLY A 232 -1.16 -0.10 -27.16
N VAL A 233 -1.18 1.23 -27.36
CA VAL A 233 -0.10 2.12 -26.90
C VAL A 233 -0.66 3.23 -26.03
N TYR A 234 0.17 3.69 -25.11
CA TYR A 234 -0.20 4.64 -24.04
C TYR A 234 0.75 5.83 -24.03
N ASN A 235 0.24 6.99 -23.65
CA ASN A 235 1.03 8.22 -23.49
C ASN A 235 1.73 8.26 -22.13
N ILE A 236 1.09 7.65 -21.11
CA ILE A 236 1.63 7.54 -19.76
C ILE A 236 1.44 6.10 -19.30
N ILE A 237 2.50 5.52 -18.77
CA ILE A 237 2.48 4.22 -18.12
C ILE A 237 3.01 4.40 -16.72
N THR A 238 2.29 3.92 -15.70
CA THR A 238 2.74 3.90 -14.30
C THR A 238 2.89 2.47 -13.82
N ALA A 239 3.87 2.26 -12.94
CA ALA A 239 4.03 1.04 -12.17
C ALA A 239 4.58 1.39 -10.79
N ASN A 240 3.74 1.35 -9.76
CA ASN A 240 4.14 1.56 -8.36
C ASN A 240 4.16 0.21 -7.66
N ILE A 241 5.18 -0.59 -7.97
CA ILE A 241 5.35 -1.97 -7.53
C ILE A 241 6.81 -2.22 -7.11
N VAL A 242 7.08 -3.38 -6.47
CA VAL A 242 8.42 -3.69 -6.00
C VAL A 242 9.47 -3.75 -7.13
N ALA A 243 10.72 -3.41 -6.82
CA ALA A 243 11.80 -3.29 -7.80
C ALA A 243 12.00 -4.54 -8.69
N SER A 244 11.83 -5.76 -8.14
CA SER A 244 11.93 -7.00 -8.91
C SER A 244 10.83 -7.12 -9.98
N ALA A 245 9.62 -6.66 -9.67
CA ALA A 245 8.51 -6.65 -10.63
C ALA A 245 8.71 -5.57 -11.70
N ILE A 246 9.27 -4.39 -11.34
CA ILE A 246 9.69 -3.36 -12.32
C ILE A 246 10.69 -3.93 -13.30
N LEU A 247 11.72 -4.64 -12.84
CA LEU A 247 12.73 -5.25 -13.71
C LEU A 247 12.16 -6.32 -14.65
N SER A 248 11.19 -7.10 -14.15
CA SER A 248 10.48 -8.09 -15.00
C SER A 248 9.57 -7.44 -16.03
N LEU A 249 8.97 -6.29 -15.70
CA LEU A 249 8.09 -5.52 -16.58
C LEU A 249 8.86 -4.75 -17.65
N ALA A 250 10.04 -4.20 -17.32
CA ALA A 250 10.78 -3.25 -18.14
C ALA A 250 10.95 -3.66 -19.63
N PRO A 251 11.29 -4.92 -19.97
CA PRO A 251 11.43 -5.34 -21.38
C PRO A 251 10.15 -5.22 -22.22
N HIS A 252 8.99 -5.18 -21.59
CA HIS A 252 7.69 -5.12 -22.27
C HIS A 252 7.20 -3.68 -22.47
N VAL A 253 7.68 -2.74 -21.66
CA VAL A 253 7.21 -1.34 -21.64
C VAL A 253 7.41 -0.61 -22.97
N PRO A 254 8.58 -0.70 -23.68
CA PRO A 254 8.78 0.05 -24.92
C PRO A 254 7.77 -0.26 -26.02
N ALA A 255 7.22 -1.47 -26.04
CA ALA A 255 6.19 -1.87 -27.01
C ALA A 255 4.82 -1.24 -26.72
N LEU A 256 4.58 -0.83 -25.47
CA LEU A 256 3.33 -0.20 -25.00
C LEU A 256 3.39 1.33 -25.04
N MET A 257 4.56 1.92 -25.30
CA MET A 257 4.75 3.38 -25.31
C MET A 257 4.38 3.98 -26.66
N ALA A 258 3.50 4.98 -26.66
CA ALA A 258 3.26 5.85 -27.80
C ALA A 258 4.48 6.77 -28.07
N PRO A 259 4.62 7.37 -29.24
CA PRO A 259 5.65 8.39 -29.47
C PRO A 259 5.55 9.53 -28.43
N GLY A 260 6.67 9.85 -27.78
CA GLY A 260 6.74 10.86 -26.72
C GLY A 260 6.13 10.45 -25.37
N ALA A 261 5.78 9.19 -25.20
CA ALA A 261 5.25 8.66 -23.93
C ALA A 261 6.29 8.64 -22.83
N VAL A 262 5.81 8.60 -21.58
CA VAL A 262 6.65 8.43 -20.40
C VAL A 262 6.22 7.17 -19.61
N PHE A 263 7.23 6.50 -19.04
CA PHE A 263 7.05 5.45 -18.07
C PHE A 263 7.49 5.94 -16.69
N ILE A 264 6.63 5.80 -15.69
CA ILE A 264 6.84 6.24 -14.31
C ILE A 264 6.91 4.97 -13.45
N ALA A 265 8.12 4.63 -12.99
CA ALA A 265 8.39 3.46 -12.15
C ALA A 265 8.64 3.92 -10.71
N SER A 266 7.90 3.40 -9.74
CA SER A 266 8.05 3.69 -8.31
C SER A 266 7.82 2.43 -7.47
N GLY A 267 7.87 2.54 -6.12
CA GLY A 267 7.90 1.38 -5.24
C GLY A 267 9.31 0.80 -5.09
N ILE A 268 10.31 1.60 -5.40
CA ILE A 268 11.73 1.24 -5.42
C ILE A 268 12.38 1.82 -4.17
N ILE A 269 12.98 0.97 -3.32
CA ILE A 269 13.82 1.45 -2.21
C ILE A 269 15.14 1.99 -2.75
N ASP A 270 15.69 3.01 -2.12
CA ASP A 270 16.89 3.72 -2.57
C ASP A 270 18.12 2.80 -2.76
N THR A 271 18.26 1.78 -1.93
CA THR A 271 19.33 0.76 -2.02
C THR A 271 19.29 -0.05 -3.31
N ARG A 272 18.14 -0.14 -3.98
CA ARG A 272 17.97 -0.82 -5.27
C ARG A 272 17.91 0.12 -6.48
N LYS A 273 18.10 1.42 -6.28
CA LYS A 273 17.98 2.44 -7.33
C LYS A 273 18.88 2.14 -8.54
N GLU A 274 20.16 1.90 -8.30
CA GLU A 274 21.12 1.69 -9.40
C GLU A 274 20.82 0.41 -10.19
N GLU A 275 20.45 -0.68 -9.52
CA GLU A 275 20.04 -1.93 -10.16
C GLU A 275 18.84 -1.69 -11.12
N VAL A 276 17.83 -0.93 -10.64
CA VAL A 276 16.65 -0.64 -11.46
C VAL A 276 16.99 0.29 -12.63
N LEU A 277 17.82 1.32 -12.43
CA LEU A 277 18.29 2.20 -13.48
C LEU A 277 19.03 1.44 -14.60
N GLU A 278 19.91 0.49 -14.23
CA GLU A 278 20.61 -0.36 -15.21
C GLU A 278 19.63 -1.27 -15.96
N GLY A 279 18.67 -1.89 -15.27
CA GLY A 279 17.66 -2.75 -15.89
C GLY A 279 16.74 -2.00 -16.85
N LEU A 280 16.34 -0.77 -16.52
CA LEU A 280 15.53 0.09 -17.39
C LEU A 280 16.30 0.45 -18.68
N ARG A 281 17.58 0.85 -18.57
CA ARG A 281 18.43 1.12 -19.75
C ARG A 281 18.62 -0.12 -20.61
N ALA A 282 18.88 -1.28 -20.00
CA ALA A 282 19.01 -2.54 -20.73
C ALA A 282 17.73 -2.94 -21.49
N ALA A 283 16.58 -2.45 -21.04
CA ALA A 283 15.28 -2.65 -21.68
C ALA A 283 14.96 -1.63 -22.79
N GLY A 284 15.87 -0.69 -23.13
CA GLY A 284 15.64 0.36 -24.14
C GLY A 284 14.80 1.52 -23.63
N LEU A 285 14.86 1.77 -22.32
CA LEU A 285 14.25 2.91 -21.67
C LEU A 285 15.37 3.87 -21.21
N ASP A 286 15.20 5.17 -21.48
CA ASP A 286 16.11 6.23 -21.05
C ASP A 286 15.55 6.91 -19.78
N PRO A 287 16.12 6.63 -18.58
CA PRO A 287 15.76 7.34 -17.36
C PRO A 287 16.27 8.78 -17.42
N PHE A 288 15.40 9.76 -17.44
CA PHE A 288 15.75 11.18 -17.58
C PHE A 288 15.36 12.04 -16.36
N GLU A 289 14.52 11.53 -15.45
CA GLU A 289 14.22 12.13 -14.16
C GLU A 289 14.22 11.07 -13.07
N VAL A 290 14.75 11.43 -11.89
CA VAL A 290 14.72 10.60 -10.68
C VAL A 290 14.29 11.48 -9.53
N HIS A 291 13.26 11.05 -8.83
CA HIS A 291 12.72 11.72 -7.64
C HIS A 291 12.91 10.81 -6.44
N GLU A 292 13.36 11.37 -5.33
CA GLU A 292 13.63 10.63 -4.10
C GLU A 292 12.91 11.28 -2.93
N LYS A 293 12.33 10.46 -2.05
CA LYS A 293 11.62 10.92 -0.87
C LYS A 293 11.67 9.85 0.21
N ARG A 294 12.31 10.16 1.35
CA ARG A 294 12.36 9.27 2.53
C ARG A 294 12.74 7.82 2.19
N GLY A 295 13.85 7.62 1.46
CA GLY A 295 14.34 6.29 1.11
C GLY A 295 13.60 5.58 -0.04
N TRP A 296 12.64 6.26 -0.68
CA TRP A 296 11.91 5.77 -1.84
C TRP A 296 12.25 6.54 -3.10
N VAL A 297 12.20 5.84 -4.23
CA VAL A 297 12.61 6.36 -5.54
C VAL A 297 11.47 6.20 -6.54
N CYS A 298 11.29 7.26 -7.35
CA CYS A 298 10.47 7.26 -8.54
C CYS A 298 11.33 7.65 -9.74
N ILE A 299 11.34 6.82 -10.77
CA ILE A 299 12.13 6.98 -11.98
C ILE A 299 11.19 7.24 -13.15
N VAL A 300 11.47 8.31 -13.91
CA VAL A 300 10.71 8.65 -15.13
C VAL A 300 11.57 8.36 -16.33
N CYS A 301 11.05 7.50 -17.22
CA CYS A 301 11.74 7.08 -18.42
C CYS A 301 10.98 7.49 -19.68
N ARG A 302 11.70 7.67 -20.77
CA ARG A 302 11.19 7.69 -22.14
C ARG A 302 11.75 6.50 -22.90
N LYS A 303 11.17 6.18 -24.06
CA LYS A 303 11.74 5.18 -24.96
C LYS A 303 13.03 5.73 -25.56
N GLU A 304 14.08 4.93 -25.60
CA GLU A 304 15.27 5.23 -26.41
C GLU A 304 14.89 5.30 -27.91
N ASP A 305 15.43 6.29 -28.63
CA ASP A 305 15.20 6.49 -30.05
C ASP A 305 15.89 5.40 -30.94
#